data_ef3f6033ae4581593ff5964a05578434
#
_entry.id   ef3f6033ae4581593ff5964a05578434
#
_cell.length_a   1.000
_cell.length_b   1.000
_cell.length_c   1.000
_cell.angle_alpha   90.00
_cell.angle_beta   90.00
_cell.angle_gamma   90.00
#
_symmetry.space_group_name_H-M   'P 1'
#
loop_
_entity.id
_entity.type
_entity.pdbx_description
1 polymer ?
#
loop_
_entity_poly.entity_id
_entity_poly.type
_entity_poly.pdbx_seq_one_letter_code
_entity_poly.pdbx_strand_id
1 'polypeptide(L)'
;MQLSEFTFVFLTLCIPFLGYIVSSTSPKKGFSILFVLIIGINGFIYQNTFSLLGVFFLVFYLYLFEKEERKYFVFMSMVSFLLASFNLIGQNLLLSFLPILLVSSVFSSMMIGHWFLVDPTIERIGMKNISKFSSGLSILLAFLVFINIY
;
A
#
# COMPACT_ATOMS: atom_id res chain seq x y z
N MET A 1 -4.73 5.41 -18.98
CA MET A 1 -4.82 4.43 -17.88
C MET A 1 -6.28 4.04 -17.69
N GLN A 2 -6.60 2.77 -17.79
CA GLN A 2 -7.96 2.27 -17.57
C GLN A 2 -8.26 2.27 -16.07
N LEU A 3 -9.55 2.25 -15.69
CA LEU A 3 -9.97 2.25 -14.27
C LEU A 3 -9.40 1.04 -13.50
N SER A 4 -9.34 -0.12 -14.16
CA SER A 4 -8.76 -1.34 -13.57
C SER A 4 -7.27 -1.22 -13.29
N GLU A 5 -6.51 -0.57 -14.19
CA GLU A 5 -5.08 -0.32 -14.02
C GLU A 5 -4.84 0.69 -12.88
N PHE A 6 -5.65 1.76 -12.85
CA PHE A 6 -5.59 2.73 -11.74
C PHE A 6 -5.83 2.06 -10.40
N THR A 7 -6.89 1.25 -10.28
CA THR A 7 -7.21 0.54 -9.02
C THR A 7 -6.10 -0.41 -8.61
N PHE A 8 -5.47 -1.09 -9.57
CA PHE A 8 -4.36 -1.99 -9.29
C PHE A 8 -3.15 -1.24 -8.75
N VAL A 9 -2.72 -0.16 -9.42
CA VAL A 9 -1.57 0.66 -8.98
C VAL A 9 -1.87 1.32 -7.64
N PHE A 10 -3.08 1.84 -7.45
CA PHE A 10 -3.52 2.44 -6.20
C PHE A 10 -3.42 1.48 -5.02
N LEU A 11 -4.00 0.28 -5.13
CA LEU A 11 -3.94 -0.73 -4.07
C LEU A 11 -2.51 -1.25 -3.85
N THR A 12 -1.72 -1.38 -4.92
CA THR A 12 -0.30 -1.73 -4.82
C THR A 12 0.46 -0.72 -3.97
N LEU A 13 0.22 0.57 -4.17
CA LEU A 13 0.86 1.63 -3.40
C LEU A 13 0.34 1.76 -1.95
N CYS A 14 -0.78 1.12 -1.62
CA CYS A 14 -1.20 0.98 -0.21
C CYS A 14 -0.35 -0.04 0.56
N ILE A 15 0.25 -1.04 -0.11
CA ILE A 15 1.01 -2.12 0.54
C ILE A 15 2.17 -1.59 1.40
N PRO A 16 3.02 -0.64 0.95
CA PRO A 16 4.10 -0.09 1.75
C PRO A 16 3.61 0.53 3.07
N PHE A 17 2.51 1.28 3.03
CA PHE A 17 1.97 1.95 4.22
C PHE A 17 1.37 0.96 5.22
N LEU A 18 0.57 0.03 4.73
CA LEU A 18 -0.04 -1.02 5.56
C LEU A 18 1.01 -2.02 6.04
N GLY A 19 1.99 -2.37 5.20
CA GLY A 19 3.13 -3.21 5.56
C GLY A 19 4.02 -2.56 6.62
N TYR A 20 4.20 -1.24 6.58
CA TYR A 20 4.90 -0.50 7.64
C TYR A 20 4.20 -0.67 8.99
N ILE A 21 2.86 -0.57 9.04
CA ILE A 21 2.10 -0.81 10.27
C ILE A 21 2.27 -2.25 10.75
N VAL A 22 2.15 -3.22 9.85
CA VAL A 22 2.33 -4.65 10.19
C VAL A 22 3.73 -4.95 10.73
N SER A 23 4.75 -4.23 10.25
CA SER A 23 6.13 -4.41 10.69
C SER A 23 6.46 -3.70 12.01
N SER A 24 5.86 -2.53 12.24
CA SER A 24 6.12 -1.70 13.42
C SER A 24 5.25 -2.09 14.61
N THR A 25 4.05 -2.60 14.36
CA THR A 25 3.11 -3.05 15.40
C THR A 25 2.73 -4.51 15.13
N SER A 26 2.22 -5.19 16.14
CA SER A 26 1.69 -6.55 15.98
C SER A 26 0.15 -6.50 15.95
N PRO A 27 -0.45 -6.05 14.82
CA PRO A 27 -1.90 -5.92 14.73
C PRO A 27 -2.58 -7.27 14.88
N LYS A 28 -3.82 -7.27 15.35
CA LYS A 28 -4.62 -8.49 15.47
C LYS A 28 -4.79 -9.17 14.11
N LYS A 29 -4.94 -10.48 14.13
CA LYS A 29 -5.06 -11.33 12.93
C LYS A 29 -6.15 -10.85 11.96
N GLY A 30 -7.25 -10.26 12.46
CA GLY A 30 -8.32 -9.71 11.65
C GLY A 30 -7.88 -8.61 10.69
N PHE A 31 -7.01 -7.68 11.13
CA PHE A 31 -6.44 -6.65 10.26
C PHE A 31 -5.62 -7.26 9.12
N SER A 32 -4.78 -8.23 9.44
CA SER A 32 -3.92 -8.90 8.46
C SER A 32 -4.74 -9.69 7.43
N ILE A 33 -5.82 -10.34 7.85
CA ILE A 33 -6.73 -11.04 6.94
C ILE A 33 -7.40 -10.06 5.99
N LEU A 34 -7.94 -8.94 6.50
CA LEU A 34 -8.58 -7.93 5.67
C LEU A 34 -7.60 -7.29 4.68
N PHE A 35 -6.39 -6.99 5.12
CA PHE A 35 -5.30 -6.50 4.28
C PHE A 35 -5.00 -7.45 3.11
N VAL A 36 -4.79 -8.74 3.43
CA VAL A 36 -4.48 -9.76 2.41
C VAL A 36 -5.64 -10.00 1.46
N LEU A 37 -6.90 -9.97 1.95
CA LEU A 37 -8.07 -10.14 1.10
C LEU A 37 -8.19 -9.00 0.08
N ILE A 38 -8.12 -7.74 0.51
CA ILE A 38 -8.28 -6.58 -0.39
C ILE A 38 -7.19 -6.59 -1.47
N ILE A 39 -5.93 -6.74 -1.07
CA ILE A 39 -4.81 -6.67 -2.00
C ILE A 39 -4.70 -7.96 -2.82
N GLY A 40 -4.92 -9.11 -2.19
CA GLY A 40 -4.83 -10.42 -2.84
C GLY A 40 -5.88 -10.60 -3.94
N ILE A 41 -7.13 -10.23 -3.69
CA ILE A 41 -8.20 -10.29 -4.71
C ILE A 41 -7.84 -9.39 -5.90
N ASN A 42 -7.37 -8.17 -5.64
CA ASN A 42 -6.98 -7.26 -6.70
C ASN A 42 -5.80 -7.81 -7.53
N GLY A 43 -4.78 -8.36 -6.87
CA GLY A 43 -3.64 -8.97 -7.55
C GLY A 43 -4.02 -10.22 -8.36
N PHE A 44 -4.99 -10.99 -7.88
CA PHE A 44 -5.52 -12.14 -8.59
C PHE A 44 -6.33 -11.75 -9.84
N ILE A 45 -7.13 -10.68 -9.76
CA ILE A 45 -7.92 -10.17 -10.90
C ILE A 45 -7.00 -9.66 -12.01
N TYR A 46 -5.90 -9.00 -11.66
CA TYR A 46 -4.97 -8.42 -12.65
C TYR A 46 -4.16 -9.48 -13.42
N GLN A 47 -4.00 -10.71 -12.90
CA GLN A 47 -3.41 -11.89 -13.56
C GLN A 47 -2.03 -11.69 -14.20
N ASN A 48 -1.21 -10.79 -13.68
CA ASN A 48 0.19 -10.67 -14.10
C ASN A 48 1.05 -11.65 -13.28
N THR A 49 2.11 -12.20 -13.87
CA THR A 49 3.03 -13.15 -13.20
C THR A 49 3.56 -12.56 -11.89
N PHE A 50 3.98 -11.30 -11.90
CA PHE A 50 4.47 -10.62 -10.68
C PHE A 50 3.36 -10.35 -9.66
N SER A 51 2.12 -10.07 -10.10
CA SER A 51 1.00 -9.90 -9.18
C SER A 51 0.61 -11.21 -8.50
N LEU A 52 0.59 -12.32 -9.23
CA LEU A 52 0.34 -13.66 -8.69
C LEU A 52 1.41 -14.08 -7.68
N LEU A 53 2.67 -13.77 -7.97
CA LEU A 53 3.78 -14.01 -7.05
C LEU A 53 3.64 -13.16 -5.78
N GLY A 54 3.18 -11.91 -5.91
CA GLY A 54 2.85 -11.04 -4.78
C GLY A 54 1.73 -11.62 -3.91
N VAL A 55 0.66 -12.15 -4.52
CA VAL A 55 -0.44 -12.84 -3.81
C VAL A 55 0.08 -14.08 -3.07
N PHE A 56 0.95 -14.86 -3.71
CA PHE A 56 1.57 -16.02 -3.08
C PHE A 56 2.31 -15.64 -1.79
N PHE A 57 3.13 -14.58 -1.82
CA PHE A 57 3.81 -14.08 -0.62
C PHE A 57 2.84 -13.58 0.44
N LEU A 58 1.70 -12.94 0.08
CA LEU A 58 0.68 -12.53 1.05
C LEU A 58 0.01 -13.73 1.73
N VAL A 59 -0.22 -14.81 1.02
CA VAL A 59 -0.76 -16.06 1.61
C VAL A 59 0.25 -16.65 2.60
N PHE A 60 1.54 -16.70 2.24
CA PHE A 60 2.60 -17.13 3.16
C PHE A 60 2.73 -16.22 4.37
N TYR A 61 2.56 -14.91 4.22
CA TYR A 61 2.50 -13.98 5.35
C TYR A 61 1.39 -14.35 6.35
N LEU A 62 0.20 -14.72 5.88
CA LEU A 62 -0.88 -15.18 6.77
C LEU A 62 -0.58 -16.53 7.41
N TYR A 63 0.05 -17.44 6.68
CA TYR A 63 0.43 -18.75 7.21
C TYR A 63 1.47 -18.63 8.33
N LEU A 64 2.43 -17.70 8.18
CA LEU A 64 3.50 -17.44 9.16
C LEU A 64 3.14 -16.33 10.15
N PHE A 65 1.86 -16.07 10.39
CA PHE A 65 1.37 -14.92 11.17
C PHE A 65 2.00 -14.80 12.56
N GLU A 66 2.28 -15.93 13.22
CA GLU A 66 2.85 -15.97 14.58
C GLU A 66 4.39 -15.88 14.61
N LYS A 67 5.04 -15.94 13.45
CA LYS A 67 6.49 -15.93 13.35
C LYS A 67 7.04 -14.54 13.00
N GLU A 68 8.22 -14.20 13.49
CA GLU A 68 8.93 -12.95 13.16
C GLU A 68 9.24 -12.83 11.65
N GLU A 69 9.43 -13.95 10.98
CA GLU A 69 9.73 -14.05 9.56
C GLU A 69 8.64 -13.49 8.64
N ARG A 70 7.40 -13.31 9.14
CA ARG A 70 6.27 -12.75 8.40
C ARG A 70 6.57 -11.41 7.74
N LYS A 71 7.43 -10.58 8.34
CA LYS A 71 7.81 -9.26 7.83
C LYS A 71 8.49 -9.34 6.46
N TYR A 72 9.32 -10.36 6.26
CA TYR A 72 10.00 -10.57 4.98
C TYR A 72 9.02 -10.88 3.86
N PHE A 73 7.96 -11.65 4.14
CA PHE A 73 6.95 -11.99 3.15
C PHE A 73 6.10 -10.79 2.73
N VAL A 74 5.80 -9.87 3.66
CA VAL A 74 5.15 -8.59 3.32
C VAL A 74 6.08 -7.76 2.42
N PHE A 75 7.36 -7.69 2.73
CA PHE A 75 8.34 -6.96 1.92
C PHE A 75 8.49 -7.57 0.52
N MET A 76 8.61 -8.89 0.39
CA MET A 76 8.70 -9.59 -0.90
C MET A 76 7.42 -9.40 -1.72
N SER A 77 6.25 -9.43 -1.09
CA SER A 77 4.97 -9.12 -1.73
C SER A 77 4.97 -7.68 -2.26
N MET A 78 5.40 -6.71 -1.46
CA MET A 78 5.50 -5.31 -1.88
C MET A 78 6.36 -5.14 -3.13
N VAL A 79 7.56 -5.74 -3.16
CA VAL A 79 8.46 -5.67 -4.31
C VAL A 79 7.80 -6.30 -5.55
N SER A 80 7.15 -7.46 -5.41
CA SER A 80 6.49 -8.14 -6.52
C SER A 80 5.35 -7.30 -7.11
N PHE A 81 4.51 -6.70 -6.28
CA PHE A 81 3.43 -5.83 -6.76
C PHE A 81 3.94 -4.51 -7.35
N LEU A 82 5.02 -3.93 -6.82
CA LEU A 82 5.65 -2.76 -7.41
C LEU A 82 6.21 -3.06 -8.80
N LEU A 83 6.84 -4.22 -8.99
CA LEU A 83 7.30 -4.67 -10.32
C LEU A 83 6.12 -4.88 -11.28
N ALA A 84 5.00 -5.43 -10.81
CA ALA A 84 3.80 -5.57 -11.62
C ALA A 84 3.20 -4.23 -12.04
N SER A 85 3.22 -3.23 -11.17
CA SER A 85 2.66 -1.90 -11.45
C SER A 85 3.56 -1.00 -12.28
N PHE A 86 4.87 -1.26 -12.29
CA PHE A 86 5.85 -0.43 -12.99
C PHE A 86 5.56 -0.30 -14.50
N ASN A 87 5.12 -1.38 -15.13
CA ASN A 87 4.76 -1.40 -16.53
C ASN A 87 3.51 -0.56 -16.87
N LEU A 88 2.67 -0.25 -15.86
CA LEU A 88 1.41 0.49 -16.04
C LEU A 88 1.56 2.00 -15.89
N ILE A 89 2.60 2.45 -15.20
CA ILE A 89 2.77 3.86 -14.82
C ILE A 89 3.22 4.71 -16.03
N GLY A 90 3.74 4.07 -17.10
CA GLY A 90 4.07 4.73 -18.36
C GLY A 90 5.25 5.71 -18.28
N GLN A 91 5.47 6.48 -19.35
CA GLN A 91 6.64 7.37 -19.51
C GLN A 91 6.62 8.62 -18.62
N ASN A 92 5.43 9.07 -18.16
CA ASN A 92 5.28 10.23 -17.28
C ASN A 92 5.18 9.82 -15.80
N LEU A 93 6.20 9.10 -15.34
CA LEU A 93 6.26 8.52 -14.00
C LEU A 93 5.91 9.54 -12.88
N LEU A 94 6.50 10.75 -12.93
CA LEU A 94 6.31 11.75 -11.90
C LEU A 94 4.87 12.27 -11.82
N LEU A 95 4.28 12.62 -12.97
CA LEU A 95 2.93 13.22 -13.01
C LEU A 95 1.82 12.19 -12.73
N SER A 96 2.03 10.92 -13.06
CA SER A 96 1.03 9.88 -12.82
C SER A 96 1.20 9.20 -11.47
N PHE A 97 2.44 8.95 -11.05
CA PHE A 97 2.73 8.19 -9.84
C PHE A 97 2.48 8.99 -8.55
N LEU A 98 2.91 10.26 -8.48
CA LEU A 98 2.81 11.06 -7.27
C LEU A 98 1.36 11.30 -6.81
N PRO A 99 0.39 11.65 -7.67
CA PRO A 99 -1.01 11.77 -7.27
C PRO A 99 -1.59 10.44 -6.75
N ILE A 100 -1.28 9.32 -7.40
CA ILE A 100 -1.76 8.01 -6.95
C ILE A 100 -1.14 7.65 -5.60
N LEU A 101 0.16 7.93 -5.40
CA LEU A 101 0.85 7.72 -4.13
C LEU A 101 0.23 8.58 -3.00
N LEU A 102 -0.14 9.84 -3.29
CA LEU A 102 -0.83 10.69 -2.32
C LEU A 102 -2.17 10.08 -1.91
N VAL A 103 -3.00 9.71 -2.88
CA VAL A 103 -4.32 9.12 -2.60
C VAL A 103 -4.15 7.80 -1.83
N SER A 104 -3.16 6.98 -2.18
CA SER A 104 -2.87 5.71 -1.48
C SER A 104 -2.44 5.94 -0.03
N SER A 105 -1.62 6.97 0.23
CA SER A 105 -1.16 7.29 1.58
C SER A 105 -2.30 7.84 2.46
N VAL A 106 -3.16 8.69 1.91
CA VAL A 106 -4.35 9.21 2.61
C VAL A 106 -5.33 8.07 2.92
N PHE A 107 -5.64 7.24 1.93
CA PHE A 107 -6.53 6.09 2.09
C PHE A 107 -6.00 5.12 3.15
N SER A 108 -4.71 4.79 3.11
CA SER A 108 -4.07 3.92 4.11
C SER A 108 -4.14 4.51 5.51
N SER A 109 -3.93 5.82 5.65
CA SER A 109 -4.06 6.52 6.93
C SER A 109 -5.49 6.46 7.47
N MET A 110 -6.49 6.67 6.62
CA MET A 110 -7.91 6.56 6.99
C MET A 110 -8.27 5.12 7.41
N MET A 111 -7.82 4.14 6.65
CA MET A 111 -8.07 2.73 6.94
C MET A 111 -7.48 2.30 8.28
N ILE A 112 -6.25 2.73 8.58
CA ILE A 112 -5.60 2.47 9.87
C ILE A 112 -6.32 3.21 10.99
N GLY A 113 -6.73 4.47 10.78
CA GLY A 113 -7.50 5.25 11.75
C GLY A 113 -8.84 4.59 12.09
N HIS A 114 -9.54 4.07 11.09
CA HIS A 114 -10.78 3.32 11.31
C HIS A 114 -10.53 2.01 12.08
N TRP A 115 -9.47 1.28 11.71
CA TRP A 115 -9.10 0.04 12.41
C TRP A 115 -8.64 0.29 13.84
N PHE A 116 -8.01 1.43 14.13
CA PHE A 116 -7.65 1.84 15.48
C PHE A 116 -8.86 1.92 16.42
N LEU A 117 -10.05 2.27 15.90
CA LEU A 117 -11.28 2.27 16.70
C LEU A 117 -11.72 0.85 17.09
N VAL A 118 -11.39 -0.14 16.28
CA VAL A 118 -11.70 -1.56 16.53
C VAL A 118 -10.60 -2.23 17.37
N ASP A 119 -9.36 -1.84 17.16
CA ASP A 119 -8.18 -2.38 17.86
C ASP A 119 -7.27 -1.27 18.36
N PRO A 120 -7.50 -0.75 19.58
CA PRO A 120 -6.71 0.33 20.16
C PRO A 120 -5.27 -0.08 20.53
N THR A 121 -4.89 -1.35 20.35
CA THR A 121 -3.52 -1.82 20.58
C THR A 121 -2.55 -1.40 19.46
N ILE A 122 -3.08 -0.96 18.32
CA ILE A 122 -2.26 -0.42 17.23
C ILE A 122 -1.63 0.91 17.66
N GLU A 123 -0.33 1.04 17.50
CA GLU A 123 0.38 2.25 17.87
C GLU A 123 -0.02 3.45 17.00
N ARG A 124 -0.37 4.56 17.64
CA ARG A 124 -0.72 5.82 16.96
C ARG A 124 0.44 6.43 16.18
N ILE A 125 1.68 6.08 16.53
CA ILE A 125 2.90 6.61 15.89
C ILE A 125 2.90 6.28 14.39
N GLY A 126 2.54 5.07 14.00
CA GLY A 126 2.49 4.65 12.61
C GLY A 126 1.49 5.50 11.79
N MET A 127 0.28 5.70 12.29
CA MET A 127 -0.74 6.54 11.65
C MET A 127 -0.26 8.00 11.53
N LYS A 128 0.35 8.55 12.59
CA LYS A 128 0.89 9.92 12.59
C LYS A 128 2.00 10.10 11.56
N ASN A 129 2.88 9.10 11.40
CA ASN A 129 3.97 9.16 10.42
C ASN A 129 3.44 9.10 8.97
N ILE A 130 2.46 8.25 8.68
CA ILE A 130 1.82 8.18 7.35
C ILE A 130 1.08 9.49 7.05
N SER A 131 0.36 10.06 8.01
CA SER A 131 -0.32 11.34 7.85
C SER A 131 0.66 12.49 7.58
N LYS A 132 1.81 12.55 8.27
CA LYS A 132 2.87 13.52 7.99
C LYS A 132 3.45 13.36 6.59
N PHE A 133 3.67 12.11 6.15
CA PHE A 133 4.12 11.80 4.81
C PHE A 133 3.12 12.30 3.76
N SER A 134 1.83 12.02 3.94
CA SER A 134 0.76 12.48 3.05
C SER A 134 0.71 14.01 2.97
N SER A 135 0.86 14.71 4.09
CA SER A 135 0.89 16.17 4.13
C SER A 135 2.10 16.74 3.38
N GLY A 136 3.29 16.17 3.58
CA GLY A 136 4.50 16.55 2.86
C GLY A 136 4.38 16.33 1.34
N LEU A 137 3.81 15.19 0.94
CA LEU A 137 3.58 14.86 -0.46
C LEU A 137 2.54 15.77 -1.11
N SER A 138 1.51 16.19 -0.37
CA SER A 138 0.50 17.15 -0.81
C SER A 138 1.12 18.52 -1.13
N ILE A 139 2.01 19.02 -0.26
CA ILE A 139 2.74 20.28 -0.47
C ILE A 139 3.65 20.17 -1.71
N LEU A 140 4.38 19.06 -1.83
CA LEU A 140 5.25 18.80 -2.99
C LEU A 140 4.45 18.82 -4.31
N LEU A 141 3.29 18.14 -4.34
CA LEU A 141 2.44 18.10 -5.52
C LEU A 141 1.87 19.47 -5.86
N ALA A 142 1.41 20.24 -4.87
CA ALA A 142 0.94 21.61 -5.06
C ALA A 142 2.03 22.49 -5.69
N PHE A 143 3.27 22.35 -5.22
CA PHE A 143 4.42 23.08 -5.75
C PHE A 143 4.75 22.67 -7.19
N LEU A 144 4.72 21.36 -7.50
CA LEU A 144 4.96 20.87 -8.86
C LEU A 144 3.88 21.31 -9.85
N VAL A 145 2.62 21.29 -9.44
CA VAL A 145 1.50 21.80 -10.26
C VAL A 145 1.66 23.29 -10.49
N PHE A 146 2.04 24.07 -9.48
CA PHE A 146 2.27 25.50 -9.60
C PHE A 146 3.39 25.83 -10.61
N ILE A 147 4.51 25.10 -10.57
CA ILE A 147 5.62 25.29 -11.54
C ILE A 147 5.20 24.92 -12.97
N ASN A 148 4.39 23.89 -13.17
CA ASN A 148 3.95 23.49 -14.51
C ASN A 148 2.81 24.35 -15.08
N ILE A 149 2.19 25.20 -14.28
CA ILE A 149 1.13 26.14 -14.72
C ILE A 149 1.75 27.46 -15.22
N TYR A 150 2.97 27.76 -14.82
CA TYR A 150 3.73 28.95 -15.24
C TYR A 150 4.95 28.54 -16.07
#